data_83072555672b2bfe2e51f2cc80581c43
#
_entry.id   83072555672b2bfe2e51f2cc80581c43
#
_cell.length_a   1.000
_cell.length_b   1.000
_cell.length_c   1.000
_cell.angle_alpha   90.00
_cell.angle_beta   90.00
_cell.angle_gamma   90.00
#
_symmetry.space_group_name_H-M   'P 1'
#
loop_
_entity.id
_entity.type
_entity.pdbx_description
1 polymer ?
#
loop_
_entity_poly.entity_id
_entity_poly.type
_entity_poly.pdbx_seq_one_letter_code
_entity_poly.pdbx_strand_id
1 'polypeptide(L)'
;MNKDTLTGMLLFFAVLFGFMYCNQPDPNAAKTDNTPAQQTDGQTKAAAADLIDSLTPADLMAIEKVTRASGTPVAGRSGAFEFSQGKLHAVADSASLSGFVATSAGNVDFSQLATLGSGIAPAQRQEAMAAVRSALDAAMKYKSFARYIGGADSTVTLANDLLTVGFSTRGGKVSSVVLNKYTT
;
A
#
# COMPACT_ATOMS: atom_id res chain seq x y z
N MET A 1 10.91 -48.26 -22.97
CA MET A 1 10.85 -46.78 -22.95
C MET A 1 9.91 -46.37 -24.08
N ASN A 2 8.74 -45.79 -23.75
CA ASN A 2 7.71 -45.44 -24.73
C ASN A 2 8.21 -44.30 -25.58
N LYS A 3 7.91 -44.35 -26.92
CA LYS A 3 8.32 -43.31 -27.87
C LYS A 3 7.81 -41.91 -27.48
N ASP A 4 6.64 -41.84 -26.85
CA ASP A 4 6.02 -40.58 -26.38
C ASP A 4 6.81 -39.95 -25.24
N THR A 5 7.34 -40.76 -24.31
CA THR A 5 8.17 -40.28 -23.20
C THR A 5 9.51 -39.72 -23.69
N LEU A 6 10.11 -40.35 -24.73
CA LEU A 6 11.33 -39.87 -25.33
C LEU A 6 11.14 -38.53 -26.05
N THR A 7 10.04 -38.39 -26.79
CA THR A 7 9.67 -37.16 -27.49
C THR A 7 9.39 -36.00 -26.53
N GLY A 8 8.67 -36.26 -25.44
CA GLY A 8 8.40 -35.27 -24.42
C GLY A 8 9.68 -34.78 -23.72
N MET A 9 10.58 -35.70 -23.40
CA MET A 9 11.88 -35.39 -22.78
C MET A 9 12.77 -34.55 -23.71
N LEU A 10 12.76 -34.85 -25.01
CA LEU A 10 13.55 -34.13 -26.02
C LEU A 10 13.01 -32.68 -26.20
N LEU A 11 11.67 -32.51 -26.18
CA LEU A 11 11.03 -31.22 -26.30
C LEU A 11 11.30 -30.35 -25.06
N PHE A 12 11.28 -30.97 -23.88
CA PHE A 12 11.61 -30.29 -22.62
C PHE A 12 13.05 -29.75 -22.61
N PHE A 13 14.01 -30.57 -23.06
CA PHE A 13 15.41 -30.14 -23.16
C PHE A 13 15.59 -29.04 -24.22
N ALA A 14 14.88 -29.10 -25.35
CA ALA A 14 14.97 -28.08 -26.38
C ALA A 14 14.50 -26.70 -25.86
N VAL A 15 13.42 -26.66 -25.09
CA VAL A 15 12.93 -25.43 -24.44
C VAL A 15 13.91 -24.93 -23.38
N LEU A 16 14.48 -25.83 -22.56
CA LEU A 16 15.42 -25.48 -21.51
C LEU A 16 16.73 -24.93 -22.09
N PHE A 17 17.27 -25.56 -23.16
CA PHE A 17 18.46 -25.08 -23.86
C PHE A 17 18.21 -23.78 -24.60
N GLY A 18 17.01 -23.59 -25.21
CA GLY A 18 16.61 -22.35 -25.84
C GLY A 18 16.58 -21.20 -24.84
N PHE A 19 16.02 -21.42 -23.67
CA PHE A 19 15.98 -20.41 -22.59
C PHE A 19 17.39 -20.08 -22.07
N MET A 20 18.24 -21.10 -21.91
CA MET A 20 19.61 -20.89 -21.45
C MET A 20 20.46 -20.15 -22.49
N TYR A 21 20.23 -20.39 -23.79
CA TYR A 21 20.94 -19.73 -24.88
C TYR A 21 20.53 -18.26 -25.04
N CYS A 22 19.23 -17.95 -24.87
CA CYS A 22 18.72 -16.56 -24.89
C CYS A 22 19.11 -15.75 -23.66
N ASN A 23 19.49 -16.41 -22.55
CA ASN A 23 19.81 -15.75 -21.28
C ASN A 23 21.31 -15.81 -20.93
N GLN A 24 22.18 -16.16 -21.92
CA GLN A 24 23.63 -16.09 -21.69
C GLN A 24 24.09 -14.64 -21.60
N PRO A 25 24.78 -14.23 -20.51
CA PRO A 25 25.44 -12.94 -20.47
C PRO A 25 26.53 -12.91 -21.54
N ASP A 26 26.60 -11.79 -22.28
CA ASP A 26 27.57 -11.57 -23.37
C ASP A 26 29.00 -11.88 -22.93
N PRO A 27 29.71 -12.78 -23.60
CA PRO A 27 31.10 -13.14 -23.24
C PRO A 27 32.09 -11.99 -23.46
N ASN A 28 31.69 -10.87 -24.08
CA ASN A 28 32.51 -9.68 -24.27
C ASN A 28 32.34 -8.61 -23.16
N ALA A 29 31.52 -8.85 -22.12
CA ALA A 29 31.38 -7.91 -21.01
C ALA A 29 32.53 -7.99 -19.98
N ALA A 30 33.51 -8.86 -20.18
CA ALA A 30 34.62 -9.07 -19.24
C ALA A 30 35.96 -8.65 -19.81
N LYS A 31 36.13 -7.43 -20.31
CA LYS A 31 37.42 -6.75 -20.44
C LYS A 31 37.21 -5.25 -20.69
N THR A 32 37.02 -4.48 -19.65
CA THR A 32 37.48 -3.11 -19.65
C THR A 32 37.84 -2.72 -18.23
N ASP A 33 39.06 -2.27 -18.10
CA ASP A 33 39.79 -1.92 -16.90
C ASP A 33 39.10 -0.98 -15.95
N ASN A 34 39.48 -1.16 -14.67
CA ASN A 34 39.32 -0.24 -13.57
C ASN A 34 39.55 1.22 -13.94
N THR A 35 38.49 1.97 -14.09
CA THR A 35 38.49 3.42 -13.90
C THR A 35 37.17 3.78 -13.23
N PRO A 36 37.13 4.52 -12.13
CA PRO A 36 35.88 4.83 -11.41
C PRO A 36 35.09 5.87 -12.19
N ALA A 37 34.22 5.43 -13.08
CA ALA A 37 33.18 6.26 -13.67
C ALA A 37 31.95 6.24 -12.74
N GLN A 38 32.05 6.94 -11.65
CA GLN A 38 30.91 7.53 -10.97
C GLN A 38 30.29 8.57 -11.91
N GLN A 39 29.06 8.36 -12.36
CA GLN A 39 28.12 9.31 -12.92
C GLN A 39 27.37 8.83 -14.17
N THR A 40 26.62 7.71 -14.04
CA THR A 40 25.47 7.52 -14.95
C THR A 40 24.33 6.75 -14.24
N ASP A 41 24.58 6.04 -13.14
CA ASP A 41 23.53 5.33 -12.41
C ASP A 41 22.65 6.24 -11.52
N GLY A 42 23.11 7.45 -11.22
CA GLY A 42 22.37 8.40 -10.39
C GLY A 42 21.16 9.01 -11.11
N GLN A 43 21.27 9.29 -12.41
CA GLN A 43 20.20 9.96 -13.15
C GLN A 43 19.07 9.00 -13.55
N THR A 44 19.40 7.77 -13.93
CA THR A 44 18.36 6.76 -14.25
C THR A 44 17.68 6.25 -12.98
N LYS A 45 18.41 6.15 -11.88
CA LYS A 45 17.84 5.74 -10.60
C LYS A 45 17.03 6.89 -9.94
N ALA A 46 17.45 8.12 -10.09
CA ALA A 46 16.68 9.28 -9.66
C ALA A 46 15.40 9.47 -10.51
N ALA A 47 15.46 9.32 -11.83
CA ALA A 47 14.29 9.39 -12.71
C ALA A 47 13.32 8.20 -12.48
N ALA A 48 13.83 6.99 -12.19
CA ALA A 48 13.00 5.86 -11.82
C ALA A 48 12.44 5.99 -10.39
N ALA A 49 13.19 6.58 -9.46
CA ALA A 49 12.70 6.90 -8.12
C ALA A 49 11.63 8.00 -8.17
N ASP A 50 11.79 9.03 -8.99
CA ASP A 50 10.79 10.08 -9.19
C ASP A 50 9.49 9.54 -9.82
N LEU A 51 9.58 8.57 -10.74
CA LEU A 51 8.41 7.88 -11.30
C LEU A 51 7.69 6.97 -10.29
N ILE A 52 8.42 6.43 -9.31
CA ILE A 52 7.86 5.59 -8.25
C ILE A 52 7.23 6.46 -7.14
N ASP A 53 7.67 7.70 -7.00
CA ASP A 53 7.24 8.64 -5.95
C ASP A 53 6.15 9.63 -6.40
N SER A 54 5.50 9.39 -7.55
CA SER A 54 4.34 10.16 -8.00
C SER A 54 3.09 9.29 -8.09
N LEU A 55 1.92 9.88 -7.79
CA LEU A 55 0.63 9.22 -8.01
C LEU A 55 0.38 9.07 -9.51
N THR A 56 0.31 7.82 -9.95
CA THR A 56 -0.05 7.51 -11.32
C THR A 56 -1.57 7.53 -11.52
N PRO A 57 -2.07 7.67 -12.76
CA PRO A 57 -3.49 7.52 -13.05
C PRO A 57 -4.06 6.16 -12.59
N ALA A 58 -3.25 5.10 -12.62
CA ALA A 58 -3.62 3.77 -12.12
C ALA A 58 -3.84 3.76 -10.60
N ASP A 59 -2.98 4.46 -9.85
CA ASP A 59 -3.13 4.61 -8.40
C ASP A 59 -4.39 5.39 -8.05
N LEU A 60 -4.70 6.47 -8.77
CA LEU A 60 -5.91 7.25 -8.59
C LEU A 60 -7.17 6.41 -8.85
N MET A 61 -7.19 5.61 -9.92
CA MET A 61 -8.27 4.67 -10.21
C MET A 61 -8.41 3.60 -9.10
N ALA A 62 -7.30 3.11 -8.57
CA ALA A 62 -7.32 2.15 -7.47
C ALA A 62 -7.88 2.78 -6.18
N ILE A 63 -7.47 4.00 -5.84
CA ILE A 63 -7.99 4.77 -4.70
C ILE A 63 -9.50 5.01 -4.88
N GLU A 64 -9.93 5.45 -6.06
CA GLU A 64 -11.35 5.68 -6.34
C GLU A 64 -12.17 4.41 -6.17
N LYS A 65 -11.71 3.31 -6.75
CA LYS A 65 -12.38 1.99 -6.64
C LYS A 65 -12.51 1.55 -5.18
N VAL A 66 -11.46 1.70 -4.39
CA VAL A 66 -11.46 1.36 -2.97
C VAL A 66 -12.38 2.28 -2.19
N THR A 67 -12.35 3.58 -2.47
CA THR A 67 -13.20 4.58 -1.83
C THR A 67 -14.69 4.29 -2.08
N ARG A 68 -15.06 3.92 -3.30
CA ARG A 68 -16.46 3.55 -3.62
C ARG A 68 -16.87 2.20 -3.00
N ALA A 69 -15.95 1.24 -2.94
CA ALA A 69 -16.25 -0.12 -2.45
C ALA A 69 -16.27 -0.23 -0.91
N SER A 70 -15.43 0.55 -0.22
CA SER A 70 -15.18 0.41 1.22
C SER A 70 -15.45 1.69 2.01
N GLY A 71 -15.73 2.81 1.32
CA GLY A 71 -16.02 4.10 1.95
C GLY A 71 -17.39 4.17 2.60
N THR A 72 -17.56 5.17 3.43
CA THR A 72 -18.87 5.52 4.03
C THR A 72 -19.55 6.57 3.17
N PRO A 73 -20.87 6.48 2.96
CA PRO A 73 -21.62 7.54 2.28
C PRO A 73 -21.48 8.87 3.02
N VAL A 74 -21.21 9.94 2.27
CA VAL A 74 -21.10 11.29 2.83
C VAL A 74 -22.50 11.86 3.04
N ALA A 75 -22.81 12.29 4.26
CA ALA A 75 -24.09 12.87 4.58
C ALA A 75 -24.38 14.13 3.73
N GLY A 76 -25.55 14.21 3.14
CA GLY A 76 -25.97 15.35 2.31
C GLY A 76 -25.39 15.39 0.89
N ARG A 77 -24.59 14.39 0.47
CA ARG A 77 -24.03 14.27 -0.89
C ARG A 77 -24.40 12.92 -1.49
N SER A 78 -25.41 12.90 -2.36
CA SER A 78 -25.81 11.66 -3.04
C SER A 78 -24.69 11.16 -3.96
N GLY A 79 -24.30 9.88 -3.79
CA GLY A 79 -23.26 9.24 -4.60
C GLY A 79 -21.82 9.57 -4.21
N ALA A 80 -21.61 10.33 -3.12
CA ALA A 80 -20.29 10.59 -2.58
C ALA A 80 -19.93 9.59 -1.47
N PHE A 81 -18.70 9.08 -1.52
CA PHE A 81 -18.14 8.15 -0.53
C PHE A 81 -16.84 8.70 0.03
N GLU A 82 -16.69 8.63 1.33
CA GLU A 82 -15.46 8.98 2.02
C GLU A 82 -14.75 7.71 2.52
N PHE A 83 -13.46 7.63 2.29
CA PHE A 83 -12.60 6.54 2.74
C PHE A 83 -11.41 7.12 3.49
N SER A 84 -11.20 6.62 4.71
CA SER A 84 -10.04 6.97 5.53
C SER A 84 -9.34 5.69 5.96
N GLN A 85 -8.05 5.61 5.66
CA GLN A 85 -7.20 4.49 6.05
C GLN A 85 -5.81 4.98 6.46
N GLY A 86 -5.51 4.90 7.75
CA GLY A 86 -4.25 5.42 8.29
C GLY A 86 -4.11 6.92 8.02
N LYS A 87 -3.14 7.29 7.18
CA LYS A 87 -2.87 8.68 6.79
C LYS A 87 -3.57 9.11 5.49
N LEU A 88 -4.19 8.19 4.77
CA LEU A 88 -4.89 8.45 3.52
C LEU A 88 -6.34 8.84 3.79
N HIS A 89 -6.78 9.97 3.21
CA HIS A 89 -8.15 10.44 3.19
C HIS A 89 -8.57 10.68 1.75
N ALA A 90 -9.64 10.04 1.30
CA ALA A 90 -10.15 10.15 -0.05
C ALA A 90 -11.66 10.33 -0.05
N VAL A 91 -12.14 11.17 -0.95
CA VAL A 91 -13.56 11.37 -1.22
C VAL A 91 -13.78 11.18 -2.72
N ALA A 92 -14.61 10.20 -3.07
CA ALA A 92 -15.05 9.97 -4.44
C ALA A 92 -16.50 10.38 -4.57
N ASP A 93 -16.81 11.30 -5.45
CA ASP A 93 -18.18 11.63 -5.86
C ASP A 93 -18.47 11.09 -7.28
N SER A 94 -19.60 11.46 -7.88
CA SER A 94 -20.02 10.95 -9.18
C SER A 94 -19.06 11.31 -10.32
N ALA A 95 -18.28 12.37 -10.21
CA ALA A 95 -17.46 12.94 -11.27
C ALA A 95 -15.99 13.15 -10.91
N SER A 96 -15.63 13.10 -9.62
CA SER A 96 -14.27 13.45 -9.19
C SER A 96 -13.80 12.60 -8.02
N LEU A 97 -12.49 12.43 -7.97
CA LEU A 97 -11.76 11.94 -6.80
C LEU A 97 -10.94 13.08 -6.23
N SER A 98 -11.14 13.35 -4.96
CA SER A 98 -10.35 14.31 -4.19
C SER A 98 -9.83 13.65 -2.93
N GLY A 99 -8.74 14.18 -2.38
CA GLY A 99 -8.20 13.66 -1.13
C GLY A 99 -6.81 14.17 -0.84
N PHE A 100 -6.34 13.79 0.32
CA PHE A 100 -5.02 14.15 0.81
C PHE A 100 -4.40 13.00 1.61
N VAL A 101 -3.10 13.10 1.79
CA VAL A 101 -2.34 12.25 2.69
C VAL A 101 -1.77 13.10 3.82
N ALA A 102 -2.06 12.72 5.05
CA ALA A 102 -1.47 13.38 6.23
C ALA A 102 -0.02 12.92 6.40
N THR A 103 0.91 13.87 6.42
CA THR A 103 2.33 13.60 6.64
C THR A 103 2.81 14.34 7.89
N SER A 104 4.03 14.05 8.32
CA SER A 104 4.68 14.74 9.45
C SER A 104 4.83 16.25 9.22
N ALA A 105 4.92 16.69 7.96
CA ALA A 105 5.07 18.10 7.56
C ALA A 105 3.76 18.77 7.14
N GLY A 106 2.61 18.06 7.24
CA GLY A 106 1.29 18.58 6.86
C GLY A 106 0.59 17.72 5.81
N ASN A 107 -0.59 18.14 5.37
CA ASN A 107 -1.37 17.42 4.39
C ASN A 107 -0.83 17.67 2.97
N VAL A 108 -0.83 16.63 2.16
CA VAL A 108 -0.43 16.67 0.75
C VAL A 108 -1.58 16.19 -0.10
N ASP A 109 -2.09 17.05 -0.99
CA ASP A 109 -3.21 16.72 -1.86
C ASP A 109 -2.81 15.76 -2.99
N PHE A 110 -3.76 14.98 -3.50
CA PHE A 110 -3.51 14.07 -4.63
C PHE A 110 -3.01 14.80 -5.87
N SER A 111 -3.49 16.01 -6.14
CA SER A 111 -3.03 16.85 -7.24
C SER A 111 -1.54 17.21 -7.14
N GLN A 112 -1.08 17.46 -5.92
CA GLN A 112 0.33 17.74 -5.63
C GLN A 112 1.19 16.47 -5.77
N LEU A 113 0.69 15.31 -5.35
CA LEU A 113 1.40 14.02 -5.50
C LEU A 113 1.45 13.57 -6.96
N ALA A 114 0.43 13.89 -7.76
CA ALA A 114 0.40 13.56 -9.18
C ALA A 114 1.30 14.45 -10.03
N THR A 115 1.65 15.63 -9.54
CA THR A 115 2.47 16.63 -10.29
C THR A 115 3.92 16.58 -9.80
N LEU A 116 4.84 16.24 -10.71
CA LEU A 116 6.27 16.38 -10.46
C LEU A 116 6.63 17.87 -10.38
N GLY A 117 7.42 18.25 -9.37
CA GLY A 117 7.81 19.65 -9.18
C GLY A 117 6.78 20.51 -8.44
N SER A 118 5.79 19.92 -7.77
CA SER A 118 4.76 20.62 -6.98
C SER A 118 5.27 21.31 -5.70
N GLY A 119 6.60 21.44 -5.51
CA GLY A 119 7.18 22.10 -4.34
C GLY A 119 7.18 21.29 -3.06
N ILE A 120 6.73 20.03 -3.10
CA ILE A 120 6.76 19.13 -1.95
C ILE A 120 8.19 18.61 -1.75
N ALA A 121 8.66 18.63 -0.49
CA ALA A 121 9.96 18.06 -0.16
C ALA A 121 10.01 16.55 -0.49
N PRO A 122 11.13 16.03 -1.03
CA PRO A 122 11.23 14.62 -1.43
C PRO A 122 10.88 13.64 -0.28
N ALA A 123 11.33 13.91 0.94
CA ALA A 123 11.01 13.08 2.10
C ALA A 123 9.50 13.05 2.41
N GLN A 124 8.82 14.20 2.30
CA GLN A 124 7.38 14.30 2.49
C GLN A 124 6.61 13.55 1.40
N ARG A 125 7.08 13.63 0.15
CA ARG A 125 6.52 12.87 -0.97
C ARG A 125 6.67 11.37 -0.76
N GLN A 126 7.83 10.89 -0.33
CA GLN A 126 8.06 9.48 -0.02
C GLN A 126 7.15 8.99 1.13
N GLU A 127 7.01 9.78 2.19
CA GLU A 127 6.09 9.47 3.30
C GLU A 127 4.65 9.35 2.81
N ALA A 128 4.20 10.29 1.99
CA ALA A 128 2.85 10.29 1.43
C ALA A 128 2.61 9.08 0.52
N MET A 129 3.54 8.76 -0.38
CA MET A 129 3.43 7.61 -1.28
C MET A 129 3.48 6.28 -0.53
N ALA A 130 4.29 6.15 0.51
CA ALA A 130 4.30 4.98 1.38
C ALA A 130 2.96 4.78 2.08
N ALA A 131 2.33 5.87 2.54
CA ALA A 131 1.01 5.83 3.17
C ALA A 131 -0.09 5.42 2.17
N VAL A 132 -0.05 5.91 0.92
CA VAL A 132 -0.97 5.49 -0.15
C VAL A 132 -0.83 3.99 -0.42
N ARG A 133 0.38 3.49 -0.62
CA ARG A 133 0.63 2.06 -0.86
C ARG A 133 0.14 1.20 0.29
N SER A 134 0.46 1.58 1.53
CA SER A 134 -0.02 0.88 2.73
C SER A 134 -1.55 0.83 2.83
N ALA A 135 -2.23 1.93 2.50
CA ALA A 135 -3.69 2.00 2.51
C ALA A 135 -4.32 1.12 1.42
N LEU A 136 -3.75 1.12 0.20
CA LEU A 136 -4.21 0.27 -0.89
C LEU A 136 -3.97 -1.21 -0.60
N ASP A 137 -2.82 -1.59 -0.05
CA ASP A 137 -2.52 -2.96 0.36
C ASP A 137 -3.49 -3.44 1.45
N ALA A 138 -3.75 -2.60 2.44
CA ALA A 138 -4.74 -2.89 3.47
C ALA A 138 -6.15 -3.06 2.88
N ALA A 139 -6.54 -2.19 1.94
CA ALA A 139 -7.84 -2.29 1.28
C ALA A 139 -7.97 -3.56 0.42
N MET A 140 -6.93 -3.95 -0.32
CA MET A 140 -6.90 -5.18 -1.10
C MET A 140 -6.97 -6.42 -0.19
N LYS A 141 -6.22 -6.42 0.90
CA LYS A 141 -6.12 -7.54 1.83
C LYS A 141 -7.39 -7.73 2.66
N TYR A 142 -7.96 -6.64 3.18
CA TYR A 142 -9.02 -6.68 4.18
C TYR A 142 -10.38 -6.20 3.64
N LYS A 143 -10.42 -5.71 2.39
CA LYS A 143 -11.66 -5.28 1.69
C LYS A 143 -12.48 -4.32 2.56
N SER A 144 -13.76 -4.64 2.81
CA SER A 144 -14.66 -3.81 3.62
C SER A 144 -14.21 -3.59 5.07
N PHE A 145 -13.32 -4.44 5.58
CA PHE A 145 -12.74 -4.29 6.93
C PHE A 145 -11.51 -3.37 6.97
N ALA A 146 -10.98 -2.95 5.83
CA ALA A 146 -9.76 -2.11 5.77
C ALA A 146 -9.88 -0.86 6.66
N ARG A 147 -11.02 -0.18 6.66
CA ARG A 147 -11.28 1.02 7.45
C ARG A 147 -11.15 0.85 8.97
N TYR A 148 -11.21 -0.39 9.46
CA TYR A 148 -11.13 -0.69 10.91
C TYR A 148 -9.72 -1.08 11.38
N ILE A 149 -8.76 -1.21 10.48
CA ILE A 149 -7.41 -1.73 10.78
C ILE A 149 -6.48 -0.68 11.38
N GLY A 150 -6.74 0.58 11.19
CA GLY A 150 -5.90 1.68 11.68
C GLY A 150 -6.45 2.43 12.91
N GLY A 151 -7.46 1.91 13.57
CA GLY A 151 -8.09 2.54 14.73
C GLY A 151 -7.13 2.70 15.91
N ALA A 152 -7.32 3.79 16.67
CA ALA A 152 -6.64 3.96 17.96
C ALA A 152 -7.10 2.87 18.94
N ASP A 153 -6.16 2.37 19.73
CA ASP A 153 -6.51 1.48 20.83
C ASP A 153 -7.31 2.25 21.89
N SER A 154 -8.48 1.76 22.21
CA SER A 154 -9.33 2.31 23.26
C SER A 154 -9.90 1.17 24.10
N THR A 155 -10.35 1.50 25.31
CA THR A 155 -10.99 0.54 26.19
C THR A 155 -12.48 0.85 26.29
N VAL A 156 -13.30 -0.15 25.94
CA VAL A 156 -14.75 -0.11 26.20
C VAL A 156 -15.03 -0.79 27.50
N THR A 157 -15.70 -0.13 28.42
CA THR A 157 -16.01 -0.65 29.74
C THR A 157 -17.48 -1.07 29.81
N LEU A 158 -17.72 -2.31 30.19
CA LEU A 158 -19.04 -2.81 30.59
C LEU A 158 -19.07 -3.00 32.10
N ALA A 159 -20.01 -2.39 32.76
CA ALA A 159 -20.13 -2.45 34.22
C ALA A 159 -21.55 -2.81 34.65
N ASN A 160 -21.64 -3.59 35.69
CA ASN A 160 -22.86 -3.80 36.49
C ASN A 160 -22.51 -3.72 37.99
N ASP A 161 -23.47 -3.98 38.86
CA ASP A 161 -23.29 -3.84 40.32
C ASP A 161 -22.23 -4.79 40.90
N LEU A 162 -21.89 -5.87 40.21
CA LEU A 162 -20.99 -6.92 40.68
C LEU A 162 -19.64 -6.87 40.00
N LEU A 163 -19.59 -6.43 38.75
CA LEU A 163 -18.45 -6.65 37.86
C LEU A 163 -18.26 -5.48 36.91
N THR A 164 -17.03 -5.06 36.75
CA THR A 164 -16.61 -4.11 35.69
C THR A 164 -15.58 -4.81 34.79
N VAL A 165 -15.86 -4.88 33.49
CA VAL A 165 -14.98 -5.51 32.49
C VAL A 165 -14.54 -4.47 31.47
N GLY A 166 -13.24 -4.33 31.30
CA GLY A 166 -12.65 -3.52 30.22
C GLY A 166 -12.27 -4.38 29.04
N PHE A 167 -12.67 -3.96 27.84
CA PHE A 167 -12.30 -4.61 26.58
C PHE A 167 -11.44 -3.65 25.77
N SER A 168 -10.25 -4.11 25.36
CA SER A 168 -9.46 -3.36 24.37
C SER A 168 -10.11 -3.52 22.98
N THR A 169 -10.26 -2.41 22.26
CA THR A 169 -10.72 -2.42 20.86
C THR A 169 -9.71 -3.06 19.94
N ARG A 170 -8.44 -3.18 20.37
CA ARG A 170 -7.38 -3.83 19.62
C ARG A 170 -7.41 -5.35 19.84
N GLY A 171 -8.13 -6.03 18.94
CA GLY A 171 -8.27 -7.49 18.95
C GLY A 171 -9.33 -8.03 19.90
N GLY A 172 -10.20 -7.19 20.48
CA GLY A 172 -11.33 -7.62 21.28
C GLY A 172 -10.93 -8.34 22.58
N LYS A 173 -9.80 -7.99 23.15
CA LYS A 173 -9.27 -8.67 24.35
C LYS A 173 -9.85 -8.05 25.62
N VAL A 174 -10.14 -8.91 26.61
CA VAL A 174 -10.40 -8.43 27.96
C VAL A 174 -9.11 -7.83 28.52
N SER A 175 -9.13 -6.54 28.86
CA SER A 175 -8.01 -5.79 29.40
C SER A 175 -8.01 -5.73 30.92
N SER A 176 -9.19 -5.72 31.53
CA SER A 176 -9.35 -5.69 32.99
C SER A 176 -10.67 -6.32 33.42
N VAL A 177 -10.66 -6.90 34.61
CA VAL A 177 -11.85 -7.40 35.28
C VAL A 177 -11.77 -6.96 36.74
N VAL A 178 -12.76 -6.20 37.20
CA VAL A 178 -12.84 -5.72 38.58
C VAL A 178 -14.15 -6.23 39.18
N LEU A 179 -14.05 -6.86 40.34
CA LEU A 179 -15.20 -7.29 41.14
C LEU A 179 -15.58 -6.16 42.09
N ASN A 180 -16.76 -5.56 41.90
CA ASN A 180 -17.16 -4.33 42.61
C ASN A 180 -17.50 -4.51 44.10
N LYS A 181 -17.91 -5.74 44.49
CA LYS A 181 -18.36 -6.03 45.86
C LYS A 181 -17.38 -6.93 46.65
N TYR A 182 -16.23 -7.28 46.10
CA TYR A 182 -15.26 -8.12 46.80
C TYR A 182 -14.02 -7.30 47.14
N THR A 183 -13.79 -7.08 48.43
CA THR A 183 -12.54 -6.54 48.99
C THR A 183 -11.71 -7.68 49.53
N THR A 184 -10.43 -7.72 49.19
CA THR A 184 -9.44 -8.64 49.77
C THR A 184 -8.98 -8.14 51.13
#